data_d00e011d21c24490c9a4b2965080764d
#
_entry.id   d00e011d21c24490c9a4b2965080764d
#
_cell.length_a   1.000
_cell.length_b   1.000
_cell.length_c   1.000
_cell.angle_alpha   90.00
_cell.angle_beta   90.00
_cell.angle_gamma   90.00
#
_symmetry.space_group_name_H-M   'P 1'
#
loop_
_entity.id
_entity.type
_entity.pdbx_description
1 polymer ?
#
loop_
_entity_poly.entity_id
_entity_poly.type
_entity_poly.pdbx_seq_one_letter_code
_entity_poly.pdbx_strand_id
1 'polypeptide(L)'
;MCIRDSYDLTAPLARFVAENYDGLAKPYRRYQAGSVFRNEKPGPGRFREFMQCDADTVGAASPAADAEMIMLAAEVMRAAGLKDGQYAVRVNNRKLLDGILESSGVPNTEAGAQQRLQVLRAIDKLDRLGAQGVEALLGEGRKDESGDYTDGAKLSNAGIKAVLGFTTASDTDRGDTIRTLEKLVGASARGQEGCAELSAIDSLLSATGFGPDRVGFDTSIVRGLGYYTGPVFEAELLADIRDKKGRPVRIGSIGGGGRYDDLVSRFRGQTVPATGFSFGVSRFISALERMDALESAARPPIIICAFDKSLMSEYFKLADELRRAGLRAEVFIGSGNVTKQMKYADRRGAQIAVLMGEDELAKGEVTLKDLYLGAKMAEAITSNEEWKESRPAQKTAKRTDIVSAIKSMMA
;
A
#
# COMPACT_ATOMS: atom_id res chain seq x y z
N MET A 1 -25.43 -5.04 4.84
CA MET A 1 -24.46 -4.01 4.40
C MET A 1 -24.28 -4.15 2.90
N CYS A 2 -24.55 -3.12 2.12
CA CYS A 2 -24.53 -3.21 0.66
C CYS A 2 -23.07 -3.09 0.19
N ILE A 3 -22.45 -4.19 -0.21
CA ILE A 3 -21.07 -4.26 -0.75
C ILE A 3 -20.86 -3.26 -1.91
N ARG A 4 -21.94 -2.90 -2.61
CA ARG A 4 -21.93 -1.98 -3.75
C ARG A 4 -21.43 -0.57 -3.41
N ASP A 5 -21.73 -0.06 -2.21
CA ASP A 5 -21.41 1.32 -1.81
C ASP A 5 -20.01 1.46 -1.20
N SER A 6 -19.27 0.35 -1.08
CA SER A 6 -17.96 0.28 -0.41
C SER A 6 -16.89 -0.43 -1.25
N TYR A 7 -17.09 -0.56 -2.57
CA TYR A 7 -16.12 -1.23 -3.47
C TYR A 7 -14.84 -0.38 -3.66
N ASP A 8 -15.00 0.94 -3.72
CA ASP A 8 -13.94 1.94 -3.74
C ASP A 8 -14.40 3.24 -3.06
N LEU A 9 -13.52 4.22 -2.94
CA LEU A 9 -13.82 5.53 -2.38
C LEU A 9 -14.10 6.58 -3.47
N THR A 10 -13.91 6.24 -4.75
CA THR A 10 -14.06 7.16 -5.89
C THR A 10 -15.52 7.33 -6.33
N ALA A 11 -16.30 6.25 -6.34
CA ALA A 11 -17.72 6.34 -6.69
C ALA A 11 -18.54 7.18 -5.68
N PRO A 12 -18.35 7.04 -4.35
CA PRO A 12 -18.92 7.95 -3.37
C PRO A 12 -18.49 9.41 -3.54
N LEU A 13 -17.21 9.66 -3.91
CA LEU A 13 -16.74 11.01 -4.24
C LEU A 13 -17.49 11.60 -5.43
N ALA A 14 -17.59 10.84 -6.53
CA ALA A 14 -18.27 11.32 -7.74
C ALA A 14 -19.71 11.73 -7.46
N ARG A 15 -20.42 10.96 -6.64
CA ARG A 15 -21.77 11.29 -6.18
C ARG A 15 -21.79 12.55 -5.31
N PHE A 16 -20.90 12.63 -4.31
CA PHE A 16 -20.80 13.82 -3.44
C PHE A 16 -20.52 15.09 -4.24
N VAL A 17 -19.58 15.01 -5.20
CA VAL A 17 -19.25 16.15 -6.07
C VAL A 17 -20.45 16.54 -6.92
N ALA A 18 -21.17 15.58 -7.51
CA ALA A 18 -22.34 15.87 -8.32
C ALA A 18 -23.46 16.57 -7.54
N GLU A 19 -23.69 16.14 -6.29
CA GLU A 19 -24.71 16.71 -5.40
C GLU A 19 -24.33 18.12 -4.90
N ASN A 20 -23.03 18.42 -4.72
CA ASN A 20 -22.54 19.66 -4.10
C ASN A 20 -21.76 20.56 -5.05
N TYR A 21 -21.75 20.28 -6.35
CA TYR A 21 -20.83 20.83 -7.34
C TYR A 21 -20.73 22.36 -7.33
N ASP A 22 -21.89 23.04 -7.24
CA ASP A 22 -21.93 24.52 -7.36
C ASP A 22 -21.37 25.23 -6.11
N GLY A 23 -21.41 24.57 -4.95
CA GLY A 23 -20.86 25.06 -3.69
C GLY A 23 -19.38 24.73 -3.45
N LEU A 24 -18.79 23.83 -4.25
CA LEU A 24 -17.40 23.44 -4.08
C LEU A 24 -16.46 24.42 -4.78
N ALA A 25 -15.35 24.79 -4.12
CA ALA A 25 -14.22 25.47 -4.75
C ALA A 25 -13.57 24.57 -5.82
N LYS A 26 -13.22 25.10 -6.98
CA LYS A 26 -12.63 24.36 -8.10
C LYS A 26 -11.23 24.91 -8.43
N PRO A 27 -10.24 24.03 -8.65
CA PRO A 27 -10.29 22.57 -8.52
C PRO A 27 -10.56 22.13 -7.07
N TYR A 28 -11.45 21.14 -6.89
CA TYR A 28 -11.74 20.53 -5.63
C TYR A 28 -10.74 19.41 -5.35
N ARG A 29 -9.93 19.57 -4.32
CA ARG A 29 -8.94 18.59 -3.87
C ARG A 29 -9.38 17.99 -2.56
N ARG A 30 -9.30 16.66 -2.47
CA ARG A 30 -9.59 15.93 -1.24
C ARG A 30 -8.66 14.75 -1.05
N TYR A 31 -8.55 14.27 0.17
CA TYR A 31 -8.10 12.92 0.47
C TYR A 31 -9.08 12.25 1.44
N GLN A 32 -9.12 10.93 1.41
CA GLN A 32 -10.00 10.14 2.26
C GLN A 32 -9.35 8.77 2.52
N ALA A 33 -9.36 8.32 3.79
CA ALA A 33 -9.04 6.95 4.15
C ALA A 33 -10.30 6.21 4.59
N GLY A 34 -10.42 4.93 4.21
CA GLY A 34 -11.57 4.12 4.59
C GLY A 34 -11.43 2.66 4.16
N SER A 35 -12.25 1.81 4.76
CA SER A 35 -12.37 0.40 4.39
C SER A 35 -13.15 0.25 3.09
N VAL A 36 -12.63 -0.61 2.20
CA VAL A 36 -13.30 -1.05 0.98
C VAL A 36 -13.44 -2.57 0.97
N PHE A 37 -14.47 -3.06 0.26
CA PHE A 37 -14.86 -4.45 0.30
C PHE A 37 -14.92 -5.03 -1.12
N ARG A 38 -14.10 -6.06 -1.38
CA ARG A 38 -14.06 -6.75 -2.68
C ARG A 38 -14.12 -8.24 -2.49
N ASN A 39 -14.86 -8.95 -3.34
CA ASN A 39 -14.92 -10.42 -3.31
C ASN A 39 -13.72 -11.03 -4.04
N GLU A 40 -12.51 -10.67 -3.62
CA GLU A 40 -11.27 -11.24 -4.17
C GLU A 40 -10.90 -12.55 -3.46
N LYS A 41 -10.18 -13.42 -4.17
CA LYS A 41 -9.56 -14.59 -3.56
C LYS A 41 -8.44 -14.12 -2.64
N PRO A 42 -8.47 -14.43 -1.32
CA PRO A 42 -7.43 -14.03 -0.39
C PRO A 42 -6.05 -14.56 -0.78
N GLY A 43 -5.02 -13.74 -0.55
CA GLY A 43 -3.63 -14.07 -0.86
C GLY A 43 -2.67 -13.05 -0.24
N PRO A 44 -1.35 -13.15 -0.50
CA PRO A 44 -0.38 -12.19 -0.02
C PRO A 44 -0.76 -10.75 -0.44
N GLY A 45 -1.02 -9.87 0.54
CA GLY A 45 -1.46 -8.50 0.31
C GLY A 45 -2.86 -8.36 -0.34
N ARG A 46 -3.67 -9.43 -0.38
CA ARG A 46 -5.04 -9.41 -0.91
C ARG A 46 -6.03 -9.81 0.17
N PHE A 47 -6.96 -8.92 0.46
CA PHE A 47 -7.98 -9.05 1.49
C PHE A 47 -9.36 -8.77 0.89
N ARG A 48 -10.41 -9.30 1.52
CA ARG A 48 -11.80 -8.99 1.15
C ARG A 48 -12.27 -7.66 1.72
N GLU A 49 -11.74 -7.29 2.88
CA GLU A 49 -11.84 -5.97 3.49
C GLU A 49 -10.43 -5.42 3.65
N PHE A 50 -10.18 -4.21 3.16
CA PHE A 50 -8.89 -3.57 3.25
C PHE A 50 -9.03 -2.05 3.24
N MET A 51 -8.04 -1.38 3.82
CA MET A 51 -8.01 0.08 3.88
C MET A 51 -7.35 0.66 2.65
N GLN A 52 -7.99 1.65 2.06
CA GLN A 52 -7.44 2.54 1.05
C GLN A 52 -7.29 3.96 1.60
N CYS A 53 -6.33 4.71 1.05
CA CYS A 53 -6.21 6.15 1.20
C CYS A 53 -6.17 6.74 -0.20
N ASP A 54 -7.22 7.45 -0.56
CA ASP A 54 -7.41 8.03 -1.89
C ASP A 54 -7.19 9.54 -1.84
N ALA A 55 -6.57 10.08 -2.88
CA ALA A 55 -6.43 11.52 -3.11
C ALA A 55 -6.92 11.84 -4.52
N ASP A 56 -7.73 12.89 -4.64
CA ASP A 56 -8.38 13.25 -5.90
C ASP A 56 -8.38 14.76 -6.13
N THR A 57 -8.28 15.14 -7.40
CA THR A 57 -8.48 16.51 -7.88
C THR A 57 -9.61 16.51 -8.91
N VAL A 58 -10.68 17.25 -8.62
CA VAL A 58 -11.88 17.33 -9.47
C VAL A 58 -12.07 18.75 -9.98
N GLY A 59 -12.42 18.90 -11.26
CA GLY A 59 -12.62 20.19 -11.92
C GLY A 59 -11.35 20.78 -12.55
N ALA A 60 -10.31 19.96 -12.79
CA ALA A 60 -9.08 20.37 -13.47
C ALA A 60 -8.84 19.51 -14.73
N ALA A 61 -8.95 20.12 -15.91
CA ALA A 61 -8.71 19.43 -17.19
C ALA A 61 -7.22 19.34 -17.57
N SER A 62 -6.37 20.15 -16.96
CA SER A 62 -4.94 20.23 -17.30
C SER A 62 -4.20 18.94 -16.93
N PRO A 63 -3.26 18.44 -17.77
CA PRO A 63 -2.33 17.36 -17.45
C PRO A 63 -1.47 17.64 -16.21
N ALA A 64 -1.40 18.89 -15.75
CA ALA A 64 -0.71 19.24 -14.50
C ALA A 64 -1.38 18.59 -13.28
N ALA A 65 -2.69 18.40 -13.30
CA ALA A 65 -3.38 17.68 -12.22
C ALA A 65 -2.99 16.20 -12.20
N ASP A 66 -2.78 15.58 -13.37
CA ASP A 66 -2.31 14.19 -13.46
C ASP A 66 -0.86 14.07 -12.98
N ALA A 67 0.01 15.01 -13.39
CA ALA A 67 1.39 15.05 -12.92
C ALA A 67 1.45 15.21 -11.39
N GLU A 68 0.60 16.07 -10.80
CA GLU A 68 0.49 16.22 -9.33
C GLU A 68 0.13 14.89 -8.64
N MET A 69 -0.84 14.13 -9.16
CA MET A 69 -1.23 12.83 -8.61
C MET A 69 -0.12 11.77 -8.77
N ILE A 70 0.60 11.79 -9.88
CA ILE A 70 1.75 10.90 -10.13
C ILE A 70 2.90 11.22 -9.16
N MET A 71 3.23 12.50 -8.98
CA MET A 71 4.22 12.94 -8.00
C MET A 71 3.81 12.57 -6.58
N LEU A 72 2.53 12.77 -6.22
CA LEU A 72 1.98 12.38 -4.92
C LEU A 72 2.13 10.87 -4.69
N ALA A 73 1.88 10.04 -5.70
CA ALA A 73 2.06 8.59 -5.59
C ALA A 73 3.52 8.24 -5.23
N ALA A 74 4.51 8.85 -5.89
CA ALA A 74 5.93 8.64 -5.59
C ALA A 74 6.31 9.16 -4.20
N GLU A 75 5.79 10.33 -3.80
CA GLU A 75 6.06 10.92 -2.48
C GLU A 75 5.45 10.10 -1.34
N VAL A 76 4.26 9.55 -1.50
CA VAL A 76 3.63 8.66 -0.51
C VAL A 76 4.50 7.43 -0.27
N MET A 77 5.08 6.82 -1.32
CA MET A 77 5.97 5.66 -1.18
C MET A 77 7.22 6.01 -0.38
N ARG A 78 7.83 7.16 -0.66
CA ARG A 78 9.00 7.67 0.06
C ARG A 78 8.67 8.02 1.52
N ALA A 79 7.59 8.75 1.75
CA ALA A 79 7.14 9.15 3.09
C ALA A 79 6.78 7.93 3.96
N ALA A 80 6.33 6.85 3.35
CA ALA A 80 6.05 5.58 4.01
C ALA A 80 7.31 4.72 4.27
N GLY A 81 8.51 5.25 4.02
CA GLY A 81 9.80 4.66 4.40
C GLY A 81 10.50 3.84 3.32
N LEU A 82 9.98 3.78 2.09
CA LEU A 82 10.69 3.12 0.99
C LEU A 82 11.83 3.99 0.47
N LYS A 83 12.93 3.34 0.12
CA LYS A 83 14.13 3.97 -0.46
C LYS A 83 14.03 3.98 -1.99
N ASP A 84 14.82 4.85 -2.62
CA ASP A 84 14.97 4.86 -4.07
C ASP A 84 15.40 3.47 -4.57
N GLY A 85 14.83 3.04 -5.70
CA GLY A 85 15.01 1.70 -6.26
C GLY A 85 14.13 0.60 -5.62
N GLN A 86 13.44 0.86 -4.51
CA GLN A 86 12.49 -0.10 -3.92
C GLN A 86 11.06 0.06 -4.45
N TYR A 87 10.78 1.13 -5.17
CA TYR A 87 9.49 1.39 -5.81
C TYR A 87 9.65 2.14 -7.12
N ALA A 88 8.64 2.06 -7.97
CA ALA A 88 8.50 2.91 -9.15
C ALA A 88 7.02 3.24 -9.38
N VAL A 89 6.77 4.42 -9.98
CA VAL A 89 5.47 4.77 -10.51
C VAL A 89 5.53 4.59 -12.03
N ARG A 90 4.68 3.72 -12.57
CA ARG A 90 4.57 3.45 -14.00
C ARG A 90 3.37 4.17 -14.55
N VAL A 91 3.55 4.89 -15.65
CA VAL A 91 2.52 5.77 -16.25
C VAL A 91 2.27 5.36 -17.68
N ASN A 92 1.01 5.37 -18.07
CA ASN A 92 0.54 5.19 -19.45
C ASN A 92 -0.59 6.18 -19.74
N ASN A 93 -1.13 6.18 -20.95
CA ASN A 93 -2.30 6.96 -21.33
C ASN A 93 -3.26 6.13 -22.17
N ARG A 94 -4.52 6.10 -21.77
CA ARG A 94 -5.59 5.35 -22.47
C ARG A 94 -5.78 5.76 -23.90
N LYS A 95 -5.61 7.05 -24.20
CA LYS A 95 -5.79 7.62 -25.53
C LYS A 95 -4.83 7.05 -26.56
N LEU A 96 -3.65 6.58 -26.14
CA LEU A 96 -2.66 5.96 -27.02
C LEU A 96 -3.18 4.65 -27.61
N LEU A 97 -3.64 3.75 -26.76
CA LEU A 97 -4.21 2.47 -27.20
C LEU A 97 -5.50 2.70 -27.99
N ASP A 98 -6.32 3.66 -27.58
CA ASP A 98 -7.52 4.04 -28.33
C ASP A 98 -7.18 4.46 -29.75
N GLY A 99 -6.13 5.29 -29.93
CA GLY A 99 -5.67 5.73 -31.24
C GLY A 99 -5.13 4.59 -32.12
N ILE A 100 -4.38 3.67 -31.52
CA ILE A 100 -3.87 2.48 -32.22
C ILE A 100 -5.02 1.59 -32.68
N LEU A 101 -6.03 1.39 -31.84
CA LEU A 101 -7.21 0.58 -32.18
C LEU A 101 -8.06 1.24 -33.27
N GLU A 102 -8.25 2.55 -33.24
CA GLU A 102 -8.91 3.30 -34.33
C GLU A 102 -8.19 3.09 -35.66
N SER A 103 -6.87 3.25 -35.67
CA SER A 103 -6.05 3.02 -36.86
C SER A 103 -6.08 1.57 -37.33
N SER A 104 -6.43 0.62 -36.45
CA SER A 104 -6.59 -0.81 -36.73
C SER A 104 -8.03 -1.18 -37.11
N GLY A 105 -8.93 -0.20 -37.29
CA GLY A 105 -10.32 -0.42 -37.71
C GLY A 105 -11.31 -0.71 -36.56
N VAL A 106 -10.91 -0.54 -35.29
CA VAL A 106 -11.79 -0.67 -34.12
C VAL A 106 -12.29 0.71 -33.72
N PRO A 107 -13.57 1.06 -33.97
CA PRO A 107 -14.07 2.42 -33.75
C PRO A 107 -14.11 2.77 -32.24
N ASN A 108 -13.86 4.04 -31.91
CA ASN A 108 -14.00 4.57 -30.56
C ASN A 108 -15.44 5.01 -30.26
N THR A 109 -16.37 4.09 -30.52
CA THR A 109 -17.80 4.27 -30.33
C THR A 109 -18.35 3.05 -29.59
N GLU A 110 -19.64 3.08 -29.25
CA GLU A 110 -20.30 1.97 -28.60
C GLU A 110 -20.17 0.65 -29.40
N ALA A 111 -20.17 0.73 -30.75
CA ALA A 111 -19.97 -0.42 -31.63
C ALA A 111 -18.61 -1.12 -31.41
N GLY A 112 -17.54 -0.39 -31.09
CA GLY A 112 -16.23 -0.94 -30.79
C GLY A 112 -15.95 -1.23 -29.30
N ALA A 113 -16.85 -0.85 -28.41
CA ALA A 113 -16.60 -0.87 -26.97
C ALA A 113 -16.28 -2.28 -26.43
N GLN A 114 -17.01 -3.32 -26.89
CA GLN A 114 -16.77 -4.69 -26.47
C GLN A 114 -15.42 -5.20 -26.95
N GLN A 115 -15.06 -4.94 -28.21
CA GLN A 115 -13.79 -5.36 -28.79
C GLN A 115 -12.61 -4.66 -28.09
N ARG A 116 -12.70 -3.35 -27.82
CA ARG A 116 -11.72 -2.61 -27.02
C ARG A 116 -11.53 -3.20 -25.63
N LEU A 117 -12.63 -3.55 -24.96
CA LEU A 117 -12.56 -4.18 -23.65
C LEU A 117 -11.88 -5.55 -23.68
N GLN A 118 -12.10 -6.34 -24.75
CA GLN A 118 -11.41 -7.62 -24.96
C GLN A 118 -9.91 -7.43 -25.16
N VAL A 119 -9.49 -6.42 -25.95
CA VAL A 119 -8.08 -6.07 -26.13
C VAL A 119 -7.43 -5.71 -24.81
N LEU A 120 -8.06 -4.83 -24.02
CA LEU A 120 -7.55 -4.43 -22.70
C LEU A 120 -7.39 -5.64 -21.76
N ARG A 121 -8.40 -6.53 -21.74
CA ARG A 121 -8.34 -7.77 -20.95
C ARG A 121 -7.26 -8.74 -21.43
N ALA A 122 -6.92 -8.71 -22.72
CA ALA A 122 -5.82 -9.49 -23.26
C ALA A 122 -4.47 -8.94 -22.79
N ILE A 123 -4.26 -7.62 -22.91
CA ILE A 123 -3.02 -6.94 -22.48
C ILE A 123 -2.81 -7.09 -20.96
N ASP A 124 -3.84 -6.96 -20.14
CA ASP A 124 -3.79 -7.15 -18.67
C ASP A 124 -3.27 -8.54 -18.25
N LYS A 125 -3.30 -9.50 -19.16
CA LYS A 125 -2.78 -10.85 -18.93
C LYS A 125 -1.35 -11.06 -19.44
N LEU A 126 -0.68 -10.01 -19.94
CA LEU A 126 0.64 -10.12 -20.57
C LEU A 126 1.68 -10.74 -19.64
N ASP A 127 1.73 -10.32 -18.39
CA ASP A 127 2.64 -10.86 -17.37
C ASP A 127 2.47 -12.36 -17.10
N ARG A 128 1.23 -12.86 -17.27
CA ARG A 128 0.88 -14.25 -16.98
C ARG A 128 0.98 -15.15 -18.20
N LEU A 129 0.56 -14.66 -19.35
CA LEU A 129 0.42 -15.46 -20.57
C LEU A 129 1.56 -15.29 -21.57
N GLY A 130 2.38 -14.24 -21.39
CA GLY A 130 3.41 -13.83 -22.34
C GLY A 130 2.82 -13.30 -23.66
N ALA A 131 3.70 -12.86 -24.56
CA ALA A 131 3.30 -12.27 -25.84
C ALA A 131 2.45 -13.23 -26.71
N GLN A 132 2.83 -14.50 -26.80
CA GLN A 132 2.09 -15.50 -27.60
C GLN A 132 0.66 -15.74 -27.08
N GLY A 133 0.48 -15.81 -25.74
CA GLY A 133 -0.84 -15.98 -25.16
C GLY A 133 -1.73 -14.75 -25.36
N VAL A 134 -1.15 -13.56 -25.36
CA VAL A 134 -1.85 -12.30 -25.64
C VAL A 134 -2.17 -12.21 -27.13
N GLU A 135 -1.25 -12.55 -28.02
CA GLU A 135 -1.48 -12.60 -29.47
C GLU A 135 -2.71 -13.45 -29.82
N ALA A 136 -2.82 -14.66 -29.24
CA ALA A 136 -3.98 -15.53 -29.45
C ALA A 136 -5.29 -14.87 -28.96
N LEU A 137 -5.29 -14.17 -27.83
CA LEU A 137 -6.46 -13.45 -27.31
C LEU A 137 -6.79 -12.18 -28.08
N LEU A 138 -5.84 -11.56 -28.75
CA LEU A 138 -6.07 -10.45 -29.67
C LEU A 138 -6.67 -10.94 -31.01
N GLY A 139 -6.35 -12.19 -31.41
CA GLY A 139 -6.90 -12.86 -32.59
C GLY A 139 -8.20 -13.59 -32.29
N GLU A 140 -8.26 -14.89 -32.67
CA GLU A 140 -9.46 -15.72 -32.54
C GLU A 140 -9.78 -16.12 -31.10
N GLY A 141 -8.77 -16.27 -30.26
CA GLY A 141 -8.91 -16.76 -28.89
C GLY A 141 -7.98 -17.90 -28.54
N ARG A 142 -8.15 -18.48 -27.35
CA ARG A 142 -7.33 -19.62 -26.91
C ARG A 142 -8.07 -20.53 -25.94
N LYS A 143 -7.65 -21.79 -25.88
CA LYS A 143 -7.99 -22.70 -24.78
C LYS A 143 -7.05 -22.47 -23.61
N ASP A 144 -7.57 -22.50 -22.40
CA ASP A 144 -6.76 -22.49 -21.19
C ASP A 144 -6.31 -23.91 -20.77
N GLU A 145 -5.61 -24.01 -19.64
CA GLU A 145 -5.11 -25.30 -19.12
C GLU A 145 -6.25 -26.25 -18.68
N SER A 146 -7.44 -25.74 -18.39
CA SER A 146 -8.63 -26.51 -18.05
C SER A 146 -9.38 -27.02 -19.30
N GLY A 147 -9.01 -26.54 -20.49
CA GLY A 147 -9.65 -26.84 -21.75
C GLY A 147 -10.78 -25.89 -22.13
N ASP A 148 -11.09 -24.91 -21.28
CA ASP A 148 -12.09 -23.88 -21.55
C ASP A 148 -11.60 -22.89 -22.60
N TYR A 149 -12.48 -22.58 -23.57
CA TYR A 149 -12.16 -21.67 -24.66
C TYR A 149 -12.53 -20.24 -24.30
N THR A 150 -11.57 -19.32 -24.46
CA THR A 150 -11.78 -17.87 -24.31
C THR A 150 -11.75 -17.22 -25.69
N ASP A 151 -12.86 -16.60 -26.11
CA ASP A 151 -12.95 -15.86 -27.37
C ASP A 151 -11.98 -14.68 -27.40
N GLY A 152 -11.34 -14.47 -28.54
CA GLY A 152 -10.43 -13.36 -28.77
C GLY A 152 -11.12 -12.09 -29.24
N ALA A 153 -10.33 -11.03 -29.36
CA ALA A 153 -10.78 -9.72 -29.81
C ALA A 153 -10.99 -9.63 -31.32
N LYS A 154 -10.62 -10.64 -32.10
CA LYS A 154 -10.77 -10.77 -33.56
C LYS A 154 -10.15 -9.58 -34.34
N LEU A 155 -8.99 -9.11 -33.88
CA LEU A 155 -8.23 -8.10 -34.60
C LEU A 155 -7.61 -8.70 -35.86
N SER A 156 -7.40 -7.85 -36.89
CA SER A 156 -6.57 -8.21 -38.04
C SER A 156 -5.12 -8.45 -37.61
N ASN A 157 -4.34 -9.21 -38.42
CA ASN A 157 -2.92 -9.41 -38.15
C ASN A 157 -2.13 -8.09 -38.00
N ALA A 158 -2.49 -7.07 -38.78
CA ALA A 158 -1.90 -5.74 -38.64
C ALA A 158 -2.26 -5.08 -37.30
N GLY A 159 -3.52 -5.19 -36.86
CA GLY A 159 -3.97 -4.70 -35.56
C GLY A 159 -3.31 -5.42 -34.38
N ILE A 160 -3.17 -6.75 -34.47
CA ILE A 160 -2.45 -7.55 -33.45
C ILE A 160 -1.00 -7.07 -33.32
N LYS A 161 -0.30 -6.90 -34.48
CA LYS A 161 1.09 -6.42 -34.50
C LYS A 161 1.22 -5.00 -33.91
N ALA A 162 0.27 -4.11 -34.22
CA ALA A 162 0.25 -2.76 -33.69
C ALA A 162 0.05 -2.74 -32.16
N VAL A 163 -0.89 -3.54 -31.63
CA VAL A 163 -1.14 -3.67 -30.19
C VAL A 163 0.05 -4.29 -29.46
N LEU A 164 0.65 -5.36 -30.00
CA LEU A 164 1.85 -5.95 -29.40
C LEU A 164 3.04 -4.99 -29.45
N GLY A 165 3.22 -4.26 -30.56
CA GLY A 165 4.23 -3.18 -30.64
C GLY A 165 4.03 -2.09 -29.60
N PHE A 166 2.78 -1.73 -29.31
CA PHE A 166 2.47 -0.78 -28.23
C PHE A 166 2.89 -1.33 -26.86
N THR A 167 2.61 -2.60 -26.53
CA THR A 167 2.94 -3.18 -25.22
C THR A 167 4.45 -3.26 -24.95
N THR A 168 5.28 -3.09 -25.98
CA THR A 168 6.74 -3.13 -25.90
C THR A 168 7.40 -1.80 -26.25
N ALA A 169 6.62 -0.71 -26.34
CA ALA A 169 7.10 0.61 -26.76
C ALA A 169 7.85 1.37 -25.66
N SER A 170 7.83 0.87 -24.42
CA SER A 170 8.47 1.52 -23.28
C SER A 170 9.99 1.46 -23.36
N ASP A 171 10.64 2.57 -23.04
CA ASP A 171 12.09 2.71 -22.90
C ASP A 171 12.44 3.18 -21.49
N THR A 172 13.72 3.15 -21.12
CA THR A 172 14.23 3.69 -19.87
C THR A 172 14.12 5.21 -19.82
N ASP A 173 14.20 5.88 -20.98
CA ASP A 173 13.98 7.31 -21.14
C ASP A 173 12.53 7.59 -21.55
N ARG A 174 11.88 8.55 -20.86
CA ARG A 174 10.48 8.92 -21.12
C ARG A 174 10.31 9.60 -22.48
N GLY A 175 11.28 10.42 -22.90
CA GLY A 175 11.26 11.08 -24.20
C GLY A 175 11.39 10.08 -25.35
N ASP A 176 12.24 9.04 -25.20
CA ASP A 176 12.36 7.97 -26.19
C ASP A 176 11.05 7.15 -26.29
N THR A 177 10.42 6.88 -25.16
CA THR A 177 9.10 6.25 -25.12
C THR A 177 8.08 7.11 -25.90
N ILE A 178 7.99 8.42 -25.63
CA ILE A 178 7.07 9.32 -26.34
C ILE A 178 7.34 9.30 -27.85
N ARG A 179 8.60 9.43 -28.29
CA ARG A 179 8.96 9.39 -29.71
C ARG A 179 8.55 8.10 -30.41
N THR A 180 8.63 6.98 -29.71
CA THR A 180 8.18 5.68 -30.19
C THR A 180 6.67 5.63 -30.30
N LEU A 181 5.96 6.15 -29.31
CA LEU A 181 4.50 6.21 -29.29
C LEU A 181 3.94 7.12 -30.37
N GLU A 182 4.53 8.28 -30.63
CA GLU A 182 4.15 9.19 -31.73
C GLU A 182 4.17 8.49 -33.07
N LYS A 183 5.18 7.64 -33.32
CA LYS A 183 5.26 6.84 -34.56
C LYS A 183 4.16 5.77 -34.61
N LEU A 184 3.85 5.12 -33.49
CA LEU A 184 2.86 4.06 -33.42
C LEU A 184 1.42 4.57 -33.57
N VAL A 185 1.09 5.71 -32.98
CA VAL A 185 -0.26 6.29 -33.07
C VAL A 185 -0.50 6.95 -34.42
N GLY A 186 0.57 7.31 -35.14
CA GLY A 186 0.50 7.89 -36.50
C GLY A 186 -0.41 9.11 -36.56
N ALA A 187 -1.38 9.11 -37.49
CA ALA A 187 -2.30 10.22 -37.73
C ALA A 187 -3.54 10.23 -36.81
N SER A 188 -3.66 9.30 -35.86
CA SER A 188 -4.80 9.30 -34.94
C SER A 188 -4.78 10.54 -34.04
N ALA A 189 -5.78 11.40 -34.16
CA ALA A 189 -5.94 12.59 -33.31
C ALA A 189 -6.00 12.23 -31.84
N ARG A 190 -6.67 11.14 -31.49
CA ARG A 190 -6.79 10.63 -30.13
C ARG A 190 -5.44 10.16 -29.59
N GLY A 191 -4.67 9.44 -30.41
CA GLY A 191 -3.32 9.01 -30.06
C GLY A 191 -2.35 10.17 -29.85
N GLN A 192 -2.38 11.16 -30.76
CA GLN A 192 -1.57 12.37 -30.66
C GLN A 192 -1.88 13.20 -29.42
N GLU A 193 -3.17 13.29 -29.03
CA GLU A 193 -3.59 13.91 -27.77
C GLU A 193 -2.94 13.19 -26.56
N GLY A 194 -2.94 11.85 -26.57
CA GLY A 194 -2.29 11.04 -25.52
C GLY A 194 -0.77 11.29 -25.43
N CYS A 195 -0.08 11.42 -26.56
CA CYS A 195 1.34 11.77 -26.60
C CYS A 195 1.59 13.19 -26.04
N ALA A 196 0.77 14.15 -26.41
CA ALA A 196 0.87 15.53 -25.92
C ALA A 196 0.66 15.61 -24.41
N GLU A 197 -0.29 14.85 -23.85
CA GLU A 197 -0.50 14.76 -22.40
C GLU A 197 0.70 14.14 -21.69
N LEU A 198 1.29 13.04 -22.20
CA LEU A 198 2.50 12.46 -21.62
C LEU A 198 3.69 13.42 -21.70
N SER A 199 3.86 14.17 -22.80
CA SER A 199 4.92 15.18 -22.95
C SER A 199 4.77 16.31 -21.92
N ALA A 200 3.53 16.76 -21.66
CA ALA A 200 3.26 17.78 -20.65
C ALA A 200 3.56 17.26 -19.25
N ILE A 201 3.19 16.01 -18.94
CA ILE A 201 3.50 15.33 -17.66
C ILE A 201 5.02 15.19 -17.50
N ASP A 202 5.74 14.70 -18.54
CA ASP A 202 7.20 14.55 -18.50
C ASP A 202 7.92 15.86 -18.21
N SER A 203 7.49 16.95 -18.84
CA SER A 203 8.06 18.28 -18.62
C SER A 203 7.96 18.71 -17.15
N LEU A 204 6.81 18.45 -16.50
CA LEU A 204 6.59 18.78 -15.09
C LEU A 204 7.38 17.87 -14.15
N LEU A 205 7.43 16.57 -14.41
CA LEU A 205 8.21 15.60 -13.64
C LEU A 205 9.70 15.92 -13.70
N SER A 206 10.22 16.27 -14.90
CA SER A 206 11.61 16.62 -15.10
C SER A 206 11.98 17.92 -14.39
N ALA A 207 11.12 18.94 -14.48
CA ALA A 207 11.31 20.22 -13.80
C ALA A 207 11.32 20.12 -12.28
N THR A 208 10.67 19.08 -11.72
CA THR A 208 10.55 18.86 -10.27
C THR A 208 11.48 17.75 -9.77
N GLY A 209 12.37 17.21 -10.61
CA GLY A 209 13.41 16.23 -10.22
C GLY A 209 12.90 14.80 -10.06
N PHE A 210 11.72 14.47 -10.61
CA PHE A 210 11.24 13.08 -10.68
C PHE A 210 11.84 12.38 -11.91
N GLY A 211 12.98 11.72 -11.72
CA GLY A 211 13.67 10.96 -12.77
C GLY A 211 12.90 9.75 -13.25
N PRO A 212 13.28 9.17 -14.42
CA PRO A 212 12.62 8.00 -15.00
C PRO A 212 12.79 6.73 -14.16
N ASP A 213 13.78 6.68 -13.28
CA ASP A 213 13.98 5.64 -12.27
C ASP A 213 12.86 5.58 -11.23
N ARG A 214 12.30 6.73 -10.85
CA ARG A 214 11.18 6.85 -9.90
C ARG A 214 9.83 6.88 -10.60
N VAL A 215 9.73 7.57 -11.74
CA VAL A 215 8.50 7.69 -12.53
C VAL A 215 8.84 7.40 -13.99
N GLY A 216 8.49 6.20 -14.47
CA GLY A 216 8.72 5.76 -15.84
C GLY A 216 7.44 5.65 -16.65
N PHE A 217 7.55 5.74 -17.98
CA PHE A 217 6.41 5.44 -18.86
C PHE A 217 6.42 3.97 -19.22
N ASP A 218 5.27 3.31 -19.02
CA ASP A 218 5.11 1.88 -19.26
C ASP A 218 3.76 1.59 -19.93
N THR A 219 3.82 1.26 -21.19
CA THR A 219 2.65 1.02 -22.04
C THR A 219 1.93 -0.28 -21.72
N SER A 220 2.52 -1.18 -20.93
CA SER A 220 1.86 -2.39 -20.45
C SER A 220 0.83 -2.13 -19.36
N ILE A 221 0.88 -0.95 -18.71
CA ILE A 221 -0.10 -0.55 -17.71
C ILE A 221 -1.42 -0.17 -18.35
N VAL A 222 -2.41 -1.05 -18.25
CA VAL A 222 -3.76 -0.88 -18.83
C VAL A 222 -4.86 -0.90 -17.78
N ARG A 223 -4.55 -0.41 -16.56
CA ARG A 223 -5.46 -0.41 -15.41
C ARG A 223 -6.80 0.28 -15.64
N GLY A 224 -7.77 -0.04 -14.78
CA GLY A 224 -9.06 0.64 -14.73
C GLY A 224 -9.91 0.38 -15.96
N LEU A 225 -10.11 -0.91 -16.28
CA LEU A 225 -10.98 -1.33 -17.37
C LEU A 225 -12.34 -0.63 -17.26
N GLY A 226 -12.57 0.36 -18.11
CA GLY A 226 -13.90 0.91 -18.37
C GLY A 226 -14.23 2.27 -17.76
N TYR A 227 -13.35 2.94 -17.00
CA TYR A 227 -13.69 4.29 -16.55
C TYR A 227 -12.58 5.35 -16.66
N TYR A 228 -11.32 4.97 -16.87
CA TYR A 228 -10.26 5.95 -17.14
C TYR A 228 -10.33 6.50 -18.56
N THR A 229 -10.11 7.81 -18.68
CA THR A 229 -10.29 8.58 -19.93
C THR A 229 -9.00 9.18 -20.49
N GLY A 230 -7.89 9.12 -19.76
CA GLY A 230 -6.61 9.73 -20.11
C GLY A 230 -5.43 9.02 -19.44
N PRO A 231 -4.49 9.76 -18.81
CA PRO A 231 -3.38 9.19 -18.06
C PRO A 231 -3.82 8.18 -17.01
N VAL A 232 -3.09 7.08 -16.92
CA VAL A 232 -3.26 6.02 -15.90
C VAL A 232 -1.89 5.70 -15.32
N PHE A 233 -1.84 5.35 -14.03
CA PHE A 233 -0.57 5.06 -13.40
C PHE A 233 -0.70 4.04 -12.27
N GLU A 234 0.43 3.43 -11.95
CA GLU A 234 0.54 2.37 -10.95
C GLU A 234 1.81 2.55 -10.12
N ALA A 235 1.67 2.48 -8.80
CA ALA A 235 2.78 2.45 -7.88
C ALA A 235 3.14 1.00 -7.56
N GLU A 236 4.30 0.56 -8.00
CA GLU A 236 4.82 -0.79 -7.83
C GLU A 236 5.88 -0.86 -6.76
N LEU A 237 5.89 -1.97 -6.03
CA LEU A 237 6.97 -2.33 -5.12
C LEU A 237 7.98 -3.20 -5.85
N LEU A 238 9.22 -2.72 -5.94
CA LEU A 238 10.35 -3.39 -6.60
C LEU A 238 11.23 -4.18 -5.62
N ALA A 239 10.99 -4.05 -4.31
CA ALA A 239 11.76 -4.74 -3.28
C ALA A 239 11.63 -6.27 -3.40
N ASP A 240 12.75 -7.00 -3.22
CA ASP A 240 12.76 -8.47 -3.18
C ASP A 240 12.14 -8.96 -1.87
N ILE A 241 10.90 -9.39 -1.95
CA ILE A 241 10.15 -9.90 -0.80
C ILE A 241 10.13 -11.42 -0.86
N ARG A 242 10.50 -12.07 0.25
CA ARG A 242 10.53 -13.53 0.36
C ARG A 242 9.62 -14.03 1.47
N ASP A 243 9.03 -15.21 1.27
CA ASP A 243 8.29 -15.91 2.31
C ASP A 243 9.26 -16.58 3.33
N LYS A 244 8.69 -17.12 4.41
CA LYS A 244 9.47 -17.84 5.45
C LYS A 244 10.24 -19.07 4.93
N LYS A 245 10.01 -19.48 3.69
CA LYS A 245 10.71 -20.58 3.00
C LYS A 245 11.70 -20.06 1.96
N GLY A 246 11.97 -18.73 1.92
CA GLY A 246 12.89 -18.09 0.98
C GLY A 246 12.36 -17.93 -0.45
N ARG A 247 11.08 -18.22 -0.71
CA ARG A 247 10.48 -18.11 -2.05
C ARG A 247 10.07 -16.68 -2.33
N PRO A 248 10.27 -16.16 -3.56
CA PRO A 248 9.86 -14.82 -3.92
C PRO A 248 8.33 -14.65 -3.81
N VAL A 249 7.90 -13.55 -3.22
CA VAL A 249 6.48 -13.17 -3.07
C VAL A 249 6.24 -11.89 -3.84
N ARG A 250 5.44 -11.94 -4.90
CA ARG A 250 4.98 -10.74 -5.59
C ARG A 250 3.77 -10.14 -4.84
N ILE A 251 3.93 -8.96 -4.30
CA ILE A 251 2.83 -8.18 -3.71
C ILE A 251 2.05 -7.46 -4.83
N GLY A 252 2.74 -7.12 -5.92
CA GLY A 252 2.18 -6.37 -7.04
C GLY A 252 2.05 -4.88 -6.74
N SER A 253 1.13 -4.23 -7.43
CA SER A 253 0.86 -2.82 -7.27
C SER A 253 0.32 -2.51 -5.88
N ILE A 254 0.87 -1.49 -5.25
CA ILE A 254 0.46 -0.98 -3.94
C ILE A 254 -0.57 0.13 -4.08
N GLY A 255 -0.55 0.85 -5.17
CA GLY A 255 -1.50 1.90 -5.48
C GLY A 255 -1.66 2.08 -6.97
N GLY A 256 -2.68 2.81 -7.36
CA GLY A 256 -2.90 3.15 -8.76
C GLY A 256 -3.93 4.25 -8.90
N GLY A 257 -3.88 4.92 -10.03
CA GLY A 257 -4.74 6.06 -10.31
C GLY A 257 -4.85 6.36 -11.78
N GLY A 258 -5.47 7.49 -12.05
CA GLY A 258 -5.61 8.02 -13.40
C GLY A 258 -6.75 9.03 -13.53
N ARG A 259 -6.95 9.51 -14.74
CA ARG A 259 -8.00 10.45 -15.13
C ARG A 259 -9.32 9.74 -15.40
N TYR A 260 -10.42 10.24 -14.83
CA TYR A 260 -11.76 9.64 -14.93
C TYR A 260 -12.85 10.69 -15.13
N ASP A 261 -12.78 11.43 -16.21
CA ASP A 261 -13.63 12.60 -16.50
C ASP A 261 -15.14 12.29 -16.59
N ASP A 262 -15.50 11.05 -16.95
CA ASP A 262 -16.89 10.63 -17.14
C ASP A 262 -17.59 10.10 -15.87
N LEU A 263 -16.88 9.95 -14.75
CA LEU A 263 -17.45 9.32 -13.58
C LEU A 263 -18.49 10.23 -12.89
N VAL A 264 -18.17 11.51 -12.74
CA VAL A 264 -19.09 12.50 -12.15
C VAL A 264 -20.31 12.75 -13.06
N SER A 265 -20.12 12.67 -14.38
CA SER A 265 -21.21 12.89 -15.36
C SER A 265 -22.35 11.89 -15.23
N ARG A 266 -22.08 10.68 -14.73
CA ARG A 266 -23.10 9.66 -14.46
C ARG A 266 -24.15 10.12 -13.44
N PHE A 267 -23.80 11.08 -12.59
CA PHE A 267 -24.69 11.62 -11.55
C PHE A 267 -25.19 13.04 -11.88
N ARG A 268 -24.47 13.80 -12.73
CA ARG A 268 -24.82 15.21 -13.01
C ARG A 268 -25.20 15.49 -14.47
N GLY A 269 -24.91 14.60 -15.40
CA GLY A 269 -25.16 14.82 -16.83
C GLY A 269 -24.19 15.80 -17.52
N GLN A 270 -23.14 16.27 -16.83
CA GLN A 270 -22.06 17.12 -17.38
C GLN A 270 -20.73 16.47 -17.12
N THR A 271 -19.84 16.47 -18.11
CA THR A 271 -18.46 15.99 -17.94
C THR A 271 -17.70 16.91 -16.99
N VAL A 272 -17.09 16.32 -15.96
CA VAL A 272 -16.30 17.03 -14.97
C VAL A 272 -14.91 16.37 -14.92
N PRO A 273 -13.86 17.07 -15.36
CA PRO A 273 -12.51 16.52 -15.31
C PRO A 273 -12.11 16.12 -13.91
N ALA A 274 -11.60 14.90 -13.77
CA ALA A 274 -11.16 14.39 -12.49
C ALA A 274 -9.99 13.43 -12.65
N THR A 275 -9.05 13.49 -11.74
CA THR A 275 -7.92 12.56 -11.65
C THR A 275 -7.65 12.24 -10.18
N GLY A 276 -7.15 11.04 -9.89
CA GLY A 276 -6.91 10.64 -8.51
C GLY A 276 -5.97 9.45 -8.40
N PHE A 277 -5.54 9.20 -7.17
CA PHE A 277 -4.66 8.12 -6.76
C PHE A 277 -5.23 7.41 -5.56
N SER A 278 -5.24 6.08 -5.61
CA SER A 278 -5.68 5.21 -4.53
C SER A 278 -4.50 4.39 -4.00
N PHE A 279 -4.16 4.58 -2.73
CA PHE A 279 -3.10 3.87 -2.04
C PHE A 279 -3.65 2.73 -1.19
N GLY A 280 -3.19 1.51 -1.43
CA GLY A 280 -3.63 0.30 -0.72
C GLY A 280 -2.92 0.11 0.61
N VAL A 281 -3.34 0.81 1.66
CA VAL A 281 -2.70 0.83 2.99
C VAL A 281 -2.49 -0.58 3.55
N SER A 282 -3.53 -1.42 3.56
CA SER A 282 -3.41 -2.79 4.10
C SER A 282 -2.43 -3.66 3.31
N ARG A 283 -2.38 -3.49 1.98
CA ARG A 283 -1.43 -4.21 1.13
C ARG A 283 0.00 -3.74 1.39
N PHE A 284 0.20 -2.45 1.55
CA PHE A 284 1.50 -1.86 1.86
C PHE A 284 2.03 -2.31 3.23
N ILE A 285 1.19 -2.28 4.27
CA ILE A 285 1.54 -2.81 5.59
C ILE A 285 1.97 -4.28 5.50
N SER A 286 1.20 -5.11 4.77
CA SER A 286 1.56 -6.52 4.54
C SER A 286 2.89 -6.70 3.80
N ALA A 287 3.27 -5.75 2.94
CA ALA A 287 4.58 -5.74 2.29
C ALA A 287 5.69 -5.39 3.29
N LEU A 288 5.53 -4.32 4.07
CA LEU A 288 6.50 -3.89 5.08
C LEU A 288 6.74 -4.97 6.15
N GLU A 289 5.68 -5.66 6.62
CA GLU A 289 5.80 -6.80 7.54
C GLU A 289 6.71 -7.90 6.98
N ARG A 290 6.59 -8.18 5.69
CA ARG A 290 7.40 -9.21 5.02
C ARG A 290 8.83 -8.77 4.74
N MET A 291 9.06 -7.47 4.65
CA MET A 291 10.39 -6.86 4.50
C MET A 291 11.09 -6.69 5.86
N ASP A 292 10.43 -7.04 6.97
CA ASP A 292 10.90 -6.75 8.34
C ASP A 292 11.18 -5.24 8.56
N ALA A 293 10.45 -4.41 7.82
CA ALA A 293 10.61 -2.96 7.79
C ALA A 293 9.58 -2.21 8.65
N LEU A 294 8.65 -2.93 9.28
CA LEU A 294 7.76 -2.34 10.26
C LEU A 294 8.49 -2.19 11.59
N GLU A 295 8.93 -0.99 11.88
CA GLU A 295 9.23 -0.66 13.26
C GLU A 295 7.96 -0.83 14.10
N SER A 296 8.00 -1.71 15.08
CA SER A 296 6.90 -1.82 16.03
C SER A 296 6.78 -0.50 16.80
N ALA A 297 5.91 0.38 16.35
CA ALA A 297 5.56 1.60 17.09
C ALA A 297 4.91 1.28 18.47
N ALA A 298 4.51 0.04 18.68
CA ALA A 298 3.99 -0.45 19.93
C ALA A 298 5.16 -0.76 20.87
N ARG A 299 5.59 0.21 21.66
CA ARG A 299 6.49 -0.06 22.79
C ARG A 299 5.88 -1.19 23.63
N PRO A 300 6.65 -2.26 23.91
CA PRO A 300 6.14 -3.36 24.72
C PRO A 300 5.70 -2.84 26.10
N PRO A 301 4.69 -3.44 26.72
CA PRO A 301 4.23 -3.00 28.02
C PRO A 301 5.24 -3.34 29.12
N ILE A 302 5.27 -2.55 30.17
CA ILE A 302 5.87 -2.89 31.45
C ILE A 302 4.90 -3.85 32.13
N ILE A 303 5.37 -5.03 32.57
CA ILE A 303 4.53 -6.00 33.24
C ILE A 303 4.69 -5.88 34.77
N ILE A 304 3.59 -5.59 35.45
CA ILE A 304 3.53 -5.60 36.91
C ILE A 304 3.10 -7.02 37.34
N CYS A 305 4.00 -7.72 38.01
CA CYS A 305 3.75 -9.05 38.51
C CYS A 305 2.90 -9.01 39.78
N ALA A 306 1.79 -9.73 39.77
CA ALA A 306 0.87 -9.82 40.90
C ALA A 306 0.97 -11.19 41.53
N PHE A 307 1.81 -11.34 42.58
CA PHE A 307 1.94 -12.61 43.28
C PHE A 307 1.05 -12.70 44.54
N ASP A 308 0.64 -11.57 45.07
CA ASP A 308 -0.22 -11.48 46.21
C ASP A 308 -1.56 -10.87 45.84
N LYS A 309 -2.63 -11.61 46.06
CA LYS A 309 -3.99 -11.15 45.76
C LYS A 309 -4.45 -10.04 46.71
N SER A 310 -3.90 -9.95 47.92
CA SER A 310 -4.22 -8.90 48.88
C SER A 310 -3.70 -7.53 48.38
N LEU A 311 -2.62 -7.50 47.60
CA LEU A 311 -1.98 -6.31 47.09
C LEU A 311 -2.51 -5.88 45.69
N MET A 312 -3.58 -6.48 45.22
CA MET A 312 -4.08 -6.20 43.86
C MET A 312 -4.39 -4.70 43.66
N SER A 313 -4.93 -4.03 44.65
CA SER A 313 -5.19 -2.57 44.58
C SER A 313 -3.90 -1.75 44.41
N GLU A 314 -2.79 -2.17 45.04
CA GLU A 314 -1.50 -1.49 44.92
C GLU A 314 -0.88 -1.73 43.54
N TYR A 315 -1.02 -2.94 42.97
CA TYR A 315 -0.58 -3.20 41.60
C TYR A 315 -1.32 -2.34 40.58
N PHE A 316 -2.64 -2.14 40.75
CA PHE A 316 -3.41 -1.26 39.85
C PHE A 316 -3.10 0.21 40.03
N LYS A 317 -2.85 0.69 41.28
CA LYS A 317 -2.37 2.05 41.51
C LYS A 317 -1.03 2.30 40.81
N LEU A 318 -0.12 1.33 40.87
CA LEU A 318 1.16 1.37 40.22
C LEU A 318 1.01 1.42 38.69
N ALA A 319 0.13 0.59 38.13
CA ALA A 319 -0.16 0.61 36.69
C ALA A 319 -0.74 1.96 36.24
N ASP A 320 -1.66 2.53 37.02
CA ASP A 320 -2.27 3.83 36.72
C ASP A 320 -1.23 4.97 36.73
N GLU A 321 -0.34 4.96 37.72
CA GLU A 321 0.76 5.93 37.80
C GLU A 321 1.68 5.87 36.58
N LEU A 322 2.11 4.66 36.19
CA LEU A 322 2.94 4.48 35.00
C LEU A 322 2.21 4.92 33.72
N ARG A 323 0.93 4.62 33.59
CA ARG A 323 0.10 5.01 32.43
C ARG A 323 -0.06 6.52 32.35
N ARG A 324 -0.29 7.20 33.48
CA ARG A 324 -0.34 8.70 33.56
C ARG A 324 0.99 9.34 33.18
N ALA A 325 2.11 8.64 33.43
CA ALA A 325 3.44 9.08 33.00
C ALA A 325 3.75 8.78 31.51
N GLY A 326 2.77 8.30 30.75
CA GLY A 326 2.91 7.97 29.32
C GLY A 326 3.58 6.62 29.04
N LEU A 327 3.73 5.77 30.07
CA LEU A 327 4.30 4.42 29.93
C LEU A 327 3.17 3.38 29.76
N ARG A 328 3.38 2.41 28.88
CA ARG A 328 2.43 1.30 28.73
C ARG A 328 2.66 0.30 29.87
N ALA A 329 1.68 0.05 30.70
CA ALA A 329 1.79 -0.87 31.83
C ALA A 329 0.59 -1.82 31.89
N GLU A 330 0.86 -3.10 32.15
CA GLU A 330 -0.12 -4.17 32.36
C GLU A 330 0.09 -4.83 33.71
N VAL A 331 -1.00 -5.03 34.48
CA VAL A 331 -0.98 -5.88 35.65
C VAL A 331 -1.26 -7.33 35.22
N PHE A 332 -0.48 -8.30 35.67
CA PHE A 332 -0.77 -9.69 35.42
C PHE A 332 -1.97 -10.13 36.26
N ILE A 333 -3.12 -10.28 35.60
CA ILE A 333 -4.39 -10.68 36.28
C ILE A 333 -4.67 -12.18 36.19
N GLY A 334 -3.76 -12.95 35.59
CA GLY A 334 -3.90 -14.41 35.50
C GLY A 334 -3.53 -15.15 36.79
N SER A 335 -3.72 -16.47 36.80
CA SER A 335 -3.26 -17.34 37.88
C SER A 335 -1.86 -17.90 37.56
N GLY A 336 -0.98 -17.95 38.57
CA GLY A 336 0.33 -18.59 38.43
C GLY A 336 1.42 -17.94 39.28
N ASN A 337 2.51 -18.69 39.47
CA ASN A 337 3.68 -18.25 40.21
C ASN A 337 4.52 -17.24 39.39
N VAL A 338 5.55 -16.67 40.00
CA VAL A 338 6.47 -15.70 39.38
C VAL A 338 7.04 -16.19 38.05
N THR A 339 7.41 -17.46 37.95
CA THR A 339 7.96 -18.04 36.72
C THR A 339 6.97 -17.98 35.57
N LYS A 340 5.67 -18.24 35.83
CA LYS A 340 4.62 -18.13 34.79
C LYS A 340 4.41 -16.67 34.37
N GLN A 341 4.50 -15.74 35.31
CA GLN A 341 4.35 -14.31 35.06
C GLN A 341 5.54 -13.76 34.27
N MET A 342 6.76 -14.23 34.55
CA MET A 342 7.94 -13.88 33.73
C MET A 342 7.83 -14.41 32.30
N LYS A 343 7.36 -15.66 32.12
CA LYS A 343 7.09 -16.19 30.76
C LYS A 343 6.01 -15.40 30.02
N TYR A 344 5.04 -14.87 30.75
CA TYR A 344 4.06 -13.96 30.14
C TYR A 344 4.70 -12.65 29.72
N ALA A 345 5.49 -12.02 30.59
CA ALA A 345 6.21 -10.79 30.27
C ALA A 345 7.11 -10.95 29.03
N ASP A 346 7.84 -12.06 28.96
CA ASP A 346 8.68 -12.41 27.81
C ASP A 346 7.86 -12.55 26.50
N ARG A 347 6.75 -13.30 26.53
CA ARG A 347 5.84 -13.44 25.38
C ARG A 347 5.21 -12.13 24.94
N ARG A 348 5.05 -11.17 25.85
CA ARG A 348 4.56 -9.82 25.56
C ARG A 348 5.67 -8.90 25.03
N GLY A 349 6.90 -9.40 24.96
CA GLY A 349 8.07 -8.62 24.56
C GLY A 349 8.41 -7.53 25.59
N ALA A 350 7.98 -7.69 26.85
CA ALA A 350 8.22 -6.67 27.87
C ALA A 350 9.72 -6.50 28.11
N GLN A 351 10.20 -5.26 28.10
CA GLN A 351 11.56 -4.95 28.50
C GLN A 351 11.70 -5.02 30.02
N ILE A 352 10.70 -4.53 30.76
CA ILE A 352 10.75 -4.42 32.23
C ILE A 352 9.59 -5.18 32.85
N ALA A 353 9.89 -5.98 33.86
CA ALA A 353 8.94 -6.54 34.81
C ALA A 353 9.11 -5.89 36.18
N VAL A 354 8.00 -5.49 36.81
CA VAL A 354 7.96 -4.89 38.16
C VAL A 354 7.50 -5.97 39.14
N LEU A 355 8.25 -6.13 40.20
CA LEU A 355 8.02 -7.06 41.26
C LEU A 355 7.83 -6.25 42.57
N MET A 356 6.73 -6.52 43.29
CA MET A 356 6.46 -5.88 44.59
C MET A 356 5.63 -6.86 45.43
N GLY A 357 6.22 -7.36 46.49
CA GLY A 357 5.57 -8.15 47.51
C GLY A 357 5.26 -7.32 48.75
N GLU A 358 4.83 -7.97 49.84
CA GLU A 358 4.56 -7.32 51.15
C GLU A 358 5.82 -6.65 51.71
N ASP A 359 6.98 -7.31 51.59
CA ASP A 359 8.25 -6.81 52.12
C ASP A 359 8.71 -5.55 51.38
N GLU A 360 8.63 -5.53 50.05
CA GLU A 360 8.94 -4.36 49.24
C GLU A 360 7.97 -3.22 49.53
N LEU A 361 6.67 -3.51 49.62
CA LEU A 361 5.67 -2.50 49.96
C LEU A 361 5.92 -1.89 51.34
N ALA A 362 6.24 -2.70 52.34
CA ALA A 362 6.54 -2.22 53.70
C ALA A 362 7.78 -1.31 53.75
N LYS A 363 8.76 -1.55 52.88
CA LYS A 363 9.97 -0.73 52.74
C LYS A 363 9.78 0.49 51.79
N GLY A 364 8.64 0.60 51.14
CA GLY A 364 8.40 1.63 50.10
C GLY A 364 9.29 1.45 48.86
N GLU A 365 9.57 0.21 48.51
CA GLU A 365 10.45 -0.16 47.38
C GLU A 365 9.72 -1.01 46.33
N VAL A 366 10.34 -1.13 45.19
CA VAL A 366 9.94 -2.04 44.09
C VAL A 366 11.19 -2.62 43.45
N THR A 367 11.11 -3.87 43.02
CA THR A 367 12.17 -4.49 42.23
C THR A 367 11.83 -4.43 40.75
N LEU A 368 12.74 -3.82 39.94
CA LEU A 368 12.65 -3.74 38.51
C LEU A 368 13.56 -4.81 37.89
N LYS A 369 13.03 -5.57 36.97
CA LYS A 369 13.80 -6.59 36.23
C LYS A 369 13.84 -6.25 34.76
N ASP A 370 15.05 -6.03 34.23
CA ASP A 370 15.30 -5.85 32.81
C ASP A 370 15.37 -7.23 32.13
N LEU A 371 14.37 -7.54 31.33
CA LEU A 371 14.28 -8.84 30.66
C LEU A 371 15.21 -8.93 29.43
N TYR A 372 15.50 -7.81 28.77
CA TYR A 372 16.41 -7.79 27.62
C TYR A 372 17.86 -7.94 28.06
N LEU A 373 18.26 -7.20 29.09
CA LEU A 373 19.57 -7.37 29.69
C LEU A 373 19.73 -8.78 30.26
N GLY A 374 18.69 -9.31 30.93
CA GLY A 374 18.67 -10.67 31.46
C GLY A 374 18.85 -11.73 30.36
N ALA A 375 18.20 -11.59 29.21
CA ALA A 375 18.33 -12.51 28.07
C ALA A 375 19.78 -12.48 27.50
N LYS A 376 20.33 -11.28 27.26
CA LYS A 376 21.71 -11.12 26.76
C LYS A 376 22.75 -11.71 27.69
N MET A 377 22.58 -11.53 28.99
CA MET A 377 23.52 -12.08 29.98
C MET A 377 23.37 -13.60 30.15
N ALA A 378 22.17 -14.13 29.95
CA ALA A 378 21.96 -15.60 29.97
C ALA A 378 22.69 -16.34 28.84
N GLU A 379 22.92 -15.68 27.70
CA GLU A 379 23.73 -16.22 26.60
C GLU A 379 25.23 -16.27 26.95
N ALA A 380 25.70 -15.40 27.84
CA ALA A 380 27.11 -15.28 28.21
C ALA A 380 27.51 -16.06 29.49
N ILE A 381 26.54 -16.44 30.34
CA ILE A 381 26.81 -17.09 31.62
C ILE A 381 26.53 -18.60 31.49
N THR A 382 27.56 -19.42 31.74
CA THR A 382 27.49 -20.88 31.66
C THR A 382 27.15 -21.56 33.00
N SER A 383 27.19 -20.84 34.14
CA SER A 383 26.92 -21.36 35.48
C SER A 383 25.61 -20.85 36.07
N ASN A 384 24.74 -21.78 36.49
CA ASN A 384 23.46 -21.48 37.15
C ASN A 384 23.62 -20.84 38.54
N GLU A 385 24.76 -21.05 39.21
CA GLU A 385 25.06 -20.50 40.54
C GLU A 385 25.44 -19.03 40.46
N GLU A 386 26.33 -18.67 39.55
CA GLU A 386 26.74 -17.29 39.25
C GLU A 386 25.54 -16.41 38.87
N TRP A 387 24.58 -16.96 38.10
CA TRP A 387 23.34 -16.26 37.71
C TRP A 387 22.43 -15.93 38.91
N LYS A 388 22.35 -16.84 39.88
CA LYS A 388 21.51 -16.66 41.09
C LYS A 388 22.11 -15.65 42.07
N GLU A 389 23.41 -15.58 42.17
CA GLU A 389 24.11 -14.68 43.11
C GLU A 389 24.23 -13.25 42.60
N SER A 390 24.54 -13.05 41.33
CA SER A 390 24.80 -11.70 40.77
C SER A 390 23.54 -10.89 40.50
N ARG A 391 22.38 -11.55 40.21
CA ARG A 391 21.10 -10.90 39.79
C ARG A 391 21.29 -9.65 38.92
N PRO A 392 22.14 -9.68 37.89
CA PRO A 392 22.67 -8.46 37.20
C PRO A 392 21.60 -7.65 36.44
N ALA A 393 20.44 -8.26 36.20
CA ALA A 393 19.33 -7.64 35.48
C ALA A 393 18.23 -7.11 36.44
N GLN A 394 18.51 -7.03 37.77
CA GLN A 394 17.55 -6.53 38.75
C GLN A 394 18.06 -5.28 39.45
N LYS A 395 17.15 -4.31 39.65
CA LYS A 395 17.43 -3.04 40.33
C LYS A 395 16.29 -2.77 41.30
N THR A 396 16.61 -2.49 42.54
CA THR A 396 15.65 -1.95 43.51
C THR A 396 15.54 -0.45 43.36
N ALA A 397 14.33 0.07 43.34
CA ALA A 397 14.03 1.49 43.28
C ALA A 397 13.02 1.85 44.39
N LYS A 398 13.07 3.09 44.85
CA LYS A 398 12.00 3.59 45.72
C LYS A 398 10.67 3.64 44.94
N ARG A 399 9.59 3.31 45.62
CA ARG A 399 8.25 3.33 45.01
C ARG A 399 7.89 4.71 44.45
N THR A 400 8.34 5.80 45.09
CA THR A 400 8.15 7.18 44.65
C THR A 400 8.91 7.54 43.36
N ASP A 401 9.98 6.82 43.06
CA ASP A 401 10.90 7.16 41.98
C ASP A 401 10.75 6.19 40.79
N ILE A 402 9.73 5.33 40.82
CA ILE A 402 9.56 4.24 39.86
C ILE A 402 9.50 4.73 38.40
N VAL A 403 8.81 5.83 38.12
CA VAL A 403 8.67 6.38 36.78
C VAL A 403 10.03 6.79 36.21
N SER A 404 10.84 7.51 37.02
CA SER A 404 12.18 7.94 36.59
C SER A 404 13.13 6.76 36.44
N ALA A 405 13.06 5.81 37.35
CA ALA A 405 13.88 4.58 37.32
C ALA A 405 13.60 3.74 36.05
N ILE A 406 12.32 3.55 35.70
CA ILE A 406 11.92 2.82 34.49
C ILE A 406 12.34 3.59 33.23
N LYS A 407 12.11 4.91 33.15
CA LYS A 407 12.54 5.72 32.01
C LYS A 407 14.05 5.64 31.78
N SER A 408 14.83 5.66 32.87
CA SER A 408 16.29 5.50 32.80
C SER A 408 16.75 4.12 32.33
N MET A 409 15.97 3.05 32.63
CA MET A 409 16.29 1.70 32.17
C MET A 409 15.88 1.45 30.70
N MET A 410 14.95 2.26 30.18
CA MET A 410 14.45 2.14 28.81
C MET A 410 15.17 3.08 27.83
N ALA A 411 15.98 4.00 28.32
CA ALA A 411 16.82 4.92 27.52
C ALA A 411 18.08 4.21 27.04
#